data_48bc0ce5e7a021a409a81507319249b9
#
_entry.id   48bc0ce5e7a021a409a81507319249b9
#
_cell.length_a   1.000
_cell.length_b   1.000
_cell.length_c   1.000
_cell.angle_alpha   90.00
_cell.angle_beta   90.00
_cell.angle_gamma   90.00
#
_symmetry.space_group_name_H-M   'P 1'
#
loop_
_entity.id
_entity.type
_entity.pdbx_description
1 polymer ?
#
loop_
_entity_poly.entity_id
_entity_poly.type
_entity_poly.pdbx_seq_one_letter_code
_entity_poly.pdbx_strand_id
1 'polypeptide(L)'
;MTPIEAPERTSTGPDGAIIGRVLPWLLALGGAVGLVAATALLVEKLKVLADPDHVPACSIDPVLSCGTVLTTPQAEAFGIPNPILGIIGFSVVVTVGVVLLAGARPPRWFWLGLQAGTLFGAVFVHWLIFQSLYRIGALCPYCMVVWAVTVPIFWYTTLHNVREGRLPSTPGVRRITDVLVRYHSTVLCLWAAALTVAIAQAFWTYWTTLI
;
A
#
# COMPACT_ATOMS: atom_id res chain seq x y z
N MET A 1 -37.98 17.00 -35.81
CA MET A 1 -37.77 16.66 -34.37
C MET A 1 -36.94 15.40 -34.34
N THR A 2 -35.63 15.54 -34.22
CA THR A 2 -34.68 14.43 -34.03
C THR A 2 -34.71 13.97 -32.57
N PRO A 3 -34.84 12.67 -32.27
CA PRO A 3 -34.79 12.19 -30.88
C PRO A 3 -33.40 12.49 -30.31
N ILE A 4 -33.37 13.12 -29.13
CA ILE A 4 -32.16 13.27 -28.33
C ILE A 4 -31.83 11.86 -27.81
N GLU A 5 -30.84 11.24 -28.43
CA GLU A 5 -30.24 10.00 -27.93
C GLU A 5 -29.70 10.23 -26.51
N ALA A 6 -30.31 9.60 -25.54
CA ALA A 6 -29.84 9.60 -24.16
C ALA A 6 -28.42 9.02 -24.14
N PRO A 7 -27.46 9.61 -23.38
CA PRO A 7 -26.12 9.07 -23.31
C PRO A 7 -26.15 7.63 -22.81
N GLU A 8 -25.68 6.70 -23.64
CA GLU A 8 -25.48 5.30 -23.31
C GLU A 8 -24.77 5.19 -21.95
N ARG A 9 -25.47 4.67 -20.97
CA ARG A 9 -24.84 4.25 -19.72
C ARG A 9 -23.87 3.15 -20.09
N THR A 10 -22.58 3.46 -20.07
CA THR A 10 -21.52 2.47 -20.18
C THR A 10 -21.82 1.37 -19.17
N SER A 11 -22.19 0.20 -19.67
CA SER A 11 -22.49 -0.98 -18.88
C SER A 11 -21.22 -1.34 -18.09
N THR A 12 -21.20 -0.99 -16.81
CA THR A 12 -20.17 -1.46 -15.90
C THR A 12 -20.31 -2.97 -15.81
N GLY A 13 -19.40 -3.70 -16.47
CA GLY A 13 -19.34 -5.16 -16.33
C GLY A 13 -19.21 -5.57 -14.85
N PRO A 14 -19.56 -6.82 -14.49
CA PRO A 14 -19.61 -7.30 -13.11
C PRO A 14 -18.33 -6.99 -12.31
N ASP A 15 -17.16 -7.11 -12.94
CA ASP A 15 -15.87 -6.85 -12.28
C ASP A 15 -15.68 -5.38 -11.85
N GLY A 16 -16.32 -4.45 -12.56
CA GLY A 16 -16.26 -3.05 -12.21
C GLY A 16 -17.14 -2.64 -11.05
N ALA A 17 -18.26 -3.29 -10.91
CA ALA A 17 -19.12 -3.14 -9.76
C ALA A 17 -18.41 -3.66 -8.48
N ILE A 18 -17.58 -4.71 -8.62
CA ILE A 18 -16.80 -5.27 -7.53
C ILE A 18 -15.76 -4.25 -7.06
N ILE A 19 -14.95 -3.66 -7.97
CA ILE A 19 -13.93 -2.67 -7.60
C ILE A 19 -14.54 -1.46 -6.88
N GLY A 20 -15.66 -0.93 -7.40
CA GLY A 20 -16.36 0.20 -6.77
C GLY A 20 -16.89 -0.12 -5.37
N ARG A 21 -17.24 -1.37 -5.10
CA ARG A 21 -17.71 -1.82 -3.79
C ARG A 21 -16.59 -2.16 -2.83
N VAL A 22 -15.50 -2.76 -3.33
CA VAL A 22 -14.35 -3.19 -2.52
C VAL A 22 -13.48 -2.01 -2.10
N LEU A 23 -13.28 -1.02 -2.99
CA LEU A 23 -12.36 0.09 -2.75
C LEU A 23 -12.65 0.87 -1.46
N PRO A 24 -13.88 1.29 -1.13
CA PRO A 24 -14.13 2.02 0.13
C PRO A 24 -13.77 1.20 1.38
N TRP A 25 -14.08 -0.10 1.38
CA TRP A 25 -13.72 -1.00 2.47
C TRP A 25 -12.21 -1.22 2.57
N LEU A 26 -11.54 -1.38 1.45
CA LEU A 26 -10.08 -1.51 1.40
C LEU A 26 -9.38 -0.27 1.94
N LEU A 27 -9.86 0.92 1.57
CA LEU A 27 -9.33 2.19 2.09
C LEU A 27 -9.58 2.33 3.60
N ALA A 28 -10.78 2.00 4.08
CA ALA A 28 -11.12 2.11 5.49
C ALA A 28 -10.36 1.09 6.34
N LEU A 29 -10.48 -0.20 6.02
CA LEU A 29 -9.89 -1.27 6.82
C LEU A 29 -8.38 -1.40 6.60
N GLY A 30 -7.93 -1.40 5.34
CA GLY A 30 -6.50 -1.46 5.01
C GLY A 30 -5.76 -0.23 5.53
N GLY A 31 -6.38 0.96 5.40
CA GLY A 31 -5.86 2.20 5.97
C GLY A 31 -5.76 2.14 7.50
N ALA A 32 -6.80 1.62 8.19
CA ALA A 32 -6.78 1.45 9.64
C ALA A 32 -5.68 0.49 10.10
N VAL A 33 -5.51 -0.64 9.44
CA VAL A 33 -4.43 -1.59 9.71
C VAL A 33 -3.06 -0.95 9.52
N GLY A 34 -2.86 -0.20 8.41
CA GLY A 34 -1.63 0.53 8.16
C GLY A 34 -1.36 1.63 9.20
N LEU A 35 -2.40 2.33 9.62
CA LEU A 35 -2.32 3.37 10.67
C LEU A 35 -1.88 2.78 12.01
N VAL A 36 -2.48 1.67 12.42
CA VAL A 36 -2.10 0.97 13.65
C VAL A 36 -0.65 0.49 13.58
N ALA A 37 -0.24 -0.14 12.47
CA ALA A 37 1.14 -0.61 12.30
C ALA A 37 2.15 0.56 12.32
N ALA A 38 1.85 1.67 11.63
CA ALA A 38 2.71 2.86 11.64
C ALA A 38 2.80 3.50 13.03
N THR A 39 1.68 3.55 13.77
CA THR A 39 1.66 4.07 15.14
C THR A 39 2.47 3.18 16.09
N ALA A 40 2.31 1.86 15.99
CA ALA A 40 3.10 0.90 16.78
C ALA A 40 4.60 1.08 16.51
N LEU A 41 5.00 1.22 15.24
CA LEU A 41 6.39 1.49 14.86
C LEU A 41 6.93 2.81 15.45
N LEU A 42 6.11 3.87 15.45
CA LEU A 42 6.53 5.15 16.03
C LEU A 42 6.75 5.02 17.53
N VAL A 43 5.85 4.32 18.24
CA VAL A 43 5.99 4.06 19.67
C VAL A 43 7.28 3.30 19.98
N GLU A 44 7.57 2.22 19.22
CA GLU A 44 8.82 1.47 19.41
C GLU A 44 10.05 2.32 19.06
N LYS A 45 10.01 3.16 18.01
CA LYS A 45 11.09 4.10 17.69
C LYS A 45 11.37 5.08 18.83
N LEU A 46 10.32 5.64 19.44
CA LEU A 46 10.46 6.58 20.57
C LEU A 46 11.03 5.88 21.81
N LYS A 47 10.65 4.62 22.07
CA LYS A 47 11.23 3.84 23.18
C LYS A 47 12.72 3.57 22.97
N VAL A 48 13.12 3.17 21.76
CA VAL A 48 14.55 2.97 21.41
C VAL A 48 15.36 4.27 21.52
N LEU A 49 14.75 5.42 21.19
CA LEU A 49 15.40 6.72 21.35
C LEU A 49 15.55 7.14 22.82
N ALA A 50 14.58 6.77 23.67
CA ALA A 50 14.58 7.08 25.10
C ALA A 50 15.50 6.13 25.90
N ASP A 51 15.58 4.88 25.48
CA ASP A 51 16.40 3.84 26.11
C ASP A 51 17.09 3.01 25.01
N PRO A 52 18.40 3.22 24.80
CA PRO A 52 19.17 2.49 23.78
C PRO A 52 19.22 0.96 24.00
N ASP A 53 19.02 0.50 25.24
CA ASP A 53 19.00 -0.92 25.59
C ASP A 53 17.60 -1.55 25.42
N HIS A 54 16.59 -0.75 25.07
CA HIS A 54 15.24 -1.24 24.82
C HIS A 54 15.19 -2.15 23.58
N VAL A 55 14.75 -3.38 23.78
CA VAL A 55 14.49 -4.35 22.69
C VAL A 55 13.03 -4.24 22.28
N PRO A 56 12.72 -3.79 21.03
CA PRO A 56 11.35 -3.71 20.55
C PRO A 56 10.63 -5.06 20.57
N ALA A 57 9.36 -5.08 20.96
CA ALA A 57 8.55 -6.29 21.04
C ALA A 57 8.42 -7.05 19.70
N CYS A 58 8.68 -6.38 18.58
CA CYS A 58 8.70 -6.97 17.24
C CYS A 58 10.08 -7.47 16.79
N SER A 59 11.07 -7.52 17.66
CA SER A 59 12.37 -8.15 17.43
C SER A 59 12.32 -9.59 17.96
N ILE A 60 12.08 -10.55 17.06
CA ILE A 60 11.82 -11.96 17.39
C ILE A 60 13.09 -12.79 17.23
N ASP A 61 13.84 -12.55 16.15
CA ASP A 61 15.08 -13.24 15.81
C ASP A 61 16.01 -12.30 15.02
N PRO A 62 17.25 -12.72 14.67
CA PRO A 62 18.19 -11.85 13.96
C PRO A 62 17.71 -11.30 12.60
N VAL A 63 16.81 -12.02 11.94
CA VAL A 63 16.21 -11.61 10.64
C VAL A 63 14.93 -10.80 10.86
N LEU A 64 14.06 -11.24 11.79
CA LEU A 64 12.83 -10.52 12.14
C LEU A 64 13.11 -9.57 13.31
N SER A 65 13.67 -8.40 13.00
CA SER A 65 14.12 -7.43 14.00
C SER A 65 13.70 -6.00 13.63
N CYS A 66 12.71 -5.48 14.38
CA CYS A 66 12.37 -4.05 14.29
C CYS A 66 13.51 -3.16 14.80
N GLY A 67 14.19 -3.56 15.85
CA GLY A 67 15.30 -2.78 16.43
C GLY A 67 16.38 -2.48 15.41
N THR A 68 16.82 -3.51 14.67
CA THR A 68 17.82 -3.36 13.60
C THR A 68 17.34 -2.38 12.53
N VAL A 69 16.08 -2.46 12.09
CA VAL A 69 15.54 -1.57 11.06
C VAL A 69 15.38 -0.14 11.56
N LEU A 70 14.86 0.05 12.79
CA LEU A 70 14.57 1.36 13.37
C LEU A 70 15.81 2.20 13.67
N THR A 71 16.97 1.59 13.87
CA THR A 71 18.24 2.28 14.15
C THR A 71 19.02 2.68 12.90
N THR A 72 18.54 2.32 11.71
CA THR A 72 19.20 2.65 10.45
C THR A 72 18.87 4.07 9.97
N PRO A 73 19.78 4.73 9.21
CA PRO A 73 19.47 6.00 8.56
C PRO A 73 18.30 5.93 7.60
N GLN A 74 18.03 4.76 7.01
CA GLN A 74 16.90 4.52 6.13
C GLN A 74 15.53 4.60 6.84
N ALA A 75 15.51 4.46 8.17
CA ALA A 75 14.31 4.65 8.98
C ALA A 75 13.89 6.13 9.11
N GLU A 76 14.73 7.05 8.64
CA GLU A 76 14.53 8.51 8.66
C GLU A 76 14.85 9.13 7.29
N ALA A 77 14.28 8.58 6.23
CA ALA A 77 14.60 8.90 4.83
C ALA A 77 14.47 10.40 4.47
N PHE A 78 13.61 11.13 5.16
CA PHE A 78 13.39 12.57 4.96
C PHE A 78 13.79 13.41 6.17
N GLY A 79 14.70 12.90 7.03
CA GLY A 79 15.10 13.56 8.26
C GLY A 79 14.08 13.51 9.39
N ILE A 80 13.00 12.76 9.19
CA ILE A 80 11.96 12.45 10.18
C ILE A 80 11.71 10.94 10.19
N PRO A 81 11.30 10.35 11.32
CA PRO A 81 10.95 8.93 11.36
C PRO A 81 9.89 8.54 10.32
N ASN A 82 10.18 7.57 9.47
CA ASN A 82 9.26 7.11 8.43
C ASN A 82 7.86 6.72 8.93
N PRO A 83 7.67 6.18 10.14
CA PRO A 83 6.33 5.92 10.68
C PRO A 83 5.43 7.17 10.75
N ILE A 84 5.98 8.37 10.91
CA ILE A 84 5.20 9.62 10.89
C ILE A 84 4.55 9.83 9.52
N LEU A 85 5.28 9.58 8.43
CA LEU A 85 4.73 9.64 7.07
C LEU A 85 3.61 8.61 6.88
N GLY A 86 3.81 7.40 7.46
CA GLY A 86 2.80 6.35 7.47
C GLY A 86 1.53 6.80 8.19
N ILE A 87 1.64 7.39 9.38
CA ILE A 87 0.50 7.90 10.16
C ILE A 87 -0.26 8.96 9.36
N ILE A 88 0.44 9.94 8.78
CA ILE A 88 -0.19 10.99 7.97
C ILE A 88 -0.93 10.38 6.77
N GLY A 89 -0.24 9.53 5.99
CA GLY A 89 -0.80 8.93 4.79
C GLY A 89 -2.00 8.03 5.08
N PHE A 90 -1.88 7.13 6.05
CA PHE A 90 -2.98 6.22 6.40
C PHE A 90 -4.16 6.91 7.06
N SER A 91 -3.96 7.99 7.83
CA SER A 91 -5.06 8.81 8.36
C SER A 91 -5.91 9.39 7.23
N VAL A 92 -5.28 9.91 6.17
CA VAL A 92 -5.99 10.37 4.97
C VAL A 92 -6.73 9.21 4.31
N VAL A 93 -6.08 8.07 4.12
CA VAL A 93 -6.67 6.89 3.45
C VAL A 93 -7.89 6.38 4.21
N VAL A 94 -7.80 6.23 5.54
CA VAL A 94 -8.95 5.84 6.40
C VAL A 94 -10.10 6.82 6.27
N THR A 95 -9.81 8.11 6.38
CA THR A 95 -10.83 9.17 6.28
C THR A 95 -11.55 9.10 4.93
N VAL A 96 -10.80 8.94 3.83
CA VAL A 96 -11.38 8.77 2.50
C VAL A 96 -12.26 7.53 2.44
N GLY A 97 -11.80 6.39 2.95
CA GLY A 97 -12.56 5.16 3.00
C GLY A 97 -13.91 5.34 3.71
N VAL A 98 -13.89 5.93 4.91
CA VAL A 98 -15.10 6.20 5.71
C VAL A 98 -16.06 7.17 4.99
N VAL A 99 -15.54 8.25 4.41
CA VAL A 99 -16.33 9.25 3.67
C VAL A 99 -17.00 8.61 2.44
N LEU A 100 -16.31 7.71 1.73
CA LEU A 100 -16.90 6.96 0.61
C LEU A 100 -17.97 5.97 1.07
N LEU A 101 -17.76 5.29 2.21
CA LEU A 101 -18.76 4.40 2.81
C LEU A 101 -20.01 5.18 3.26
N ALA A 102 -19.86 6.44 3.68
CA ALA A 102 -20.97 7.34 3.97
C ALA A 102 -21.70 7.84 2.71
N GLY A 103 -21.30 7.40 1.50
CA GLY A 103 -21.97 7.73 0.24
C GLY A 103 -21.48 9.02 -0.44
N ALA A 104 -20.39 9.61 0.00
CA ALA A 104 -19.82 10.79 -0.64
C ALA A 104 -19.32 10.48 -2.07
N ARG A 105 -19.38 11.50 -2.94
CA ARG A 105 -18.91 11.43 -4.33
C ARG A 105 -17.87 12.52 -4.58
N PRO A 106 -16.62 12.28 -4.23
CA PRO A 106 -15.57 13.28 -4.37
C PRO A 106 -15.35 13.70 -5.83
N PRO A 107 -14.98 14.97 -6.08
CA PRO A 107 -14.69 15.47 -7.42
C PRO A 107 -13.38 14.87 -7.99
N ARG A 108 -13.16 15.05 -9.30
CA ARG A 108 -12.00 14.48 -10.01
C ARG A 108 -10.65 14.85 -9.39
N TRP A 109 -10.46 16.12 -9.01
CA TRP A 109 -9.19 16.58 -8.43
C TRP A 109 -8.81 15.83 -7.15
N PHE A 110 -9.81 15.49 -6.33
CA PHE A 110 -9.61 14.72 -5.10
C PHE A 110 -9.07 13.32 -5.40
N TRP A 111 -9.65 12.64 -6.40
CA TRP A 111 -9.20 11.32 -6.83
C TRP A 111 -7.78 11.34 -7.42
N LEU A 112 -7.42 12.42 -8.11
CA LEU A 112 -6.06 12.60 -8.62
C LEU A 112 -5.07 12.85 -7.47
N GLY A 113 -5.47 13.61 -6.45
CA GLY A 113 -4.67 13.78 -5.23
C GLY A 113 -4.46 12.46 -4.48
N LEU A 114 -5.53 11.68 -4.30
CA LEU A 114 -5.43 10.33 -3.70
C LEU A 114 -4.52 9.42 -4.52
N GLN A 115 -4.63 9.47 -5.86
CA GLN A 115 -3.75 8.71 -6.76
C GLN A 115 -2.28 9.09 -6.58
N ALA A 116 -1.97 10.37 -6.51
CA ALA A 116 -0.61 10.85 -6.30
C ALA A 116 -0.05 10.40 -4.95
N GLY A 117 -0.85 10.52 -3.88
CA GLY A 117 -0.48 10.07 -2.54
C GLY A 117 -0.25 8.56 -2.46
N THR A 118 -1.15 7.75 -3.02
CA THR A 118 -1.00 6.29 -3.03
C THR A 118 0.15 5.81 -3.91
N LEU A 119 0.42 6.51 -5.03
CA LEU A 119 1.61 6.26 -5.87
C LEU A 119 2.90 6.55 -5.10
N PHE A 120 2.98 7.71 -4.43
CA PHE A 120 4.11 8.03 -3.56
C PHE A 120 4.32 6.94 -2.51
N GLY A 121 3.25 6.53 -1.81
CA GLY A 121 3.31 5.45 -0.83
C GLY A 121 3.81 4.14 -1.42
N ALA A 122 3.31 3.74 -2.60
CA ALA A 122 3.73 2.51 -3.26
C ALA A 122 5.22 2.55 -3.67
N VAL A 123 5.69 3.64 -4.26
CA VAL A 123 7.11 3.82 -4.63
C VAL A 123 7.98 3.78 -3.38
N PHE A 124 7.60 4.51 -2.33
CA PHE A 124 8.34 4.57 -1.09
C PHE A 124 8.42 3.21 -0.40
N VAL A 125 7.32 2.45 -0.36
CA VAL A 125 7.29 1.09 0.18
C VAL A 125 8.22 0.16 -0.60
N HIS A 126 8.24 0.20 -1.93
CA HIS A 126 9.14 -0.64 -2.72
C HIS A 126 10.61 -0.27 -2.48
N TRP A 127 10.91 1.02 -2.30
CA TRP A 127 12.24 1.44 -1.89
C TRP A 127 12.61 0.89 -0.50
N LEU A 128 11.69 0.93 0.47
CA LEU A 128 11.91 0.35 1.80
C LEU A 128 12.10 -1.18 1.76
N ILE A 129 11.33 -1.89 0.92
CA ILE A 129 11.51 -3.34 0.68
C ILE A 129 12.94 -3.60 0.20
N PHE A 130 13.40 -2.86 -0.81
CA PHE A 130 14.77 -2.99 -1.32
C PHE A 130 15.82 -2.73 -0.22
N GLN A 131 15.64 -1.69 0.59
CA GLN A 131 16.54 -1.38 1.70
C GLN A 131 16.57 -2.50 2.73
N SER A 132 15.41 -3.02 3.15
CA SER A 132 15.31 -4.12 4.12
C SER A 132 16.02 -5.38 3.64
N LEU A 133 15.79 -5.78 2.37
CA LEU A 133 16.30 -7.05 1.84
C LEU A 133 17.80 -6.99 1.50
N TYR A 134 18.28 -5.89 0.91
CA TYR A 134 19.60 -5.85 0.28
C TYR A 134 20.61 -4.92 0.95
N ARG A 135 20.18 -4.06 1.87
CA ARG A 135 21.05 -3.09 2.56
C ARG A 135 21.11 -3.28 4.06
N ILE A 136 19.96 -3.54 4.68
CA ILE A 136 19.86 -3.69 6.14
C ILE A 136 20.03 -5.15 6.53
N GLY A 137 19.46 -6.09 5.75
CA GLY A 137 19.49 -7.52 6.05
C GLY A 137 18.60 -7.89 7.23
N ALA A 138 17.52 -7.13 7.47
CA ALA A 138 16.54 -7.40 8.50
C ALA A 138 15.13 -7.03 8.02
N LEU A 139 14.14 -7.76 8.54
CA LEU A 139 12.72 -7.55 8.29
C LEU A 139 12.04 -7.04 9.57
N CYS A 140 11.17 -6.08 9.42
CA CYS A 140 10.32 -5.61 10.51
C CYS A 140 8.88 -6.06 10.26
N PRO A 141 8.24 -6.86 11.14
CA PRO A 141 6.88 -7.35 10.97
C PRO A 141 5.85 -6.23 10.72
N TYR A 142 5.91 -5.13 11.45
CA TYR A 142 5.02 -3.98 11.21
C TYR A 142 5.26 -3.32 9.85
N CYS A 143 6.52 -3.24 9.39
CA CYS A 143 6.82 -2.75 8.04
C CYS A 143 6.19 -3.67 6.98
N MET A 144 6.24 -4.99 7.17
CA MET A 144 5.63 -5.95 6.25
C MET A 144 4.09 -5.77 6.19
N VAL A 145 3.43 -5.47 7.31
CA VAL A 145 2.00 -5.12 7.32
C VAL A 145 1.74 -3.85 6.50
N VAL A 146 2.55 -2.80 6.67
CA VAL A 146 2.46 -1.57 5.87
C VAL A 146 2.62 -1.86 4.38
N TRP A 147 3.57 -2.72 3.98
CA TRP A 147 3.74 -3.13 2.58
C TRP A 147 2.50 -3.84 2.04
N ALA A 148 1.98 -4.79 2.81
CA ALA A 148 0.84 -5.62 2.43
C ALA A 148 -0.45 -4.82 2.23
N VAL A 149 -0.64 -3.69 2.91
CA VAL A 149 -1.83 -2.83 2.74
C VAL A 149 -1.62 -1.71 1.71
N THR A 150 -0.42 -1.14 1.62
CA THR A 150 -0.14 0.00 0.72
C THR A 150 -0.29 -0.38 -0.76
N VAL A 151 0.24 -1.53 -1.15
CA VAL A 151 0.22 -1.96 -2.56
C VAL A 151 -1.20 -2.24 -3.07
N PRO A 152 -2.06 -3.00 -2.37
CA PRO A 152 -3.47 -3.12 -2.75
C PRO A 152 -4.21 -1.78 -2.78
N ILE A 153 -4.00 -0.89 -1.81
CA ILE A 153 -4.62 0.44 -1.78
C ILE A 153 -4.26 1.22 -3.05
N PHE A 154 -2.98 1.29 -3.42
CA PHE A 154 -2.54 1.93 -4.65
C PHE A 154 -3.15 1.25 -5.89
N TRP A 155 -3.10 -0.07 -5.96
CA TRP A 155 -3.58 -0.86 -7.09
C TRP A 155 -5.07 -0.61 -7.37
N TYR A 156 -5.93 -0.78 -6.38
CA TYR A 156 -7.37 -0.59 -6.54
C TYR A 156 -7.75 0.88 -6.78
N THR A 157 -7.04 1.83 -6.18
CA THR A 157 -7.22 3.26 -6.47
C THR A 157 -6.89 3.56 -7.94
N THR A 158 -5.81 2.99 -8.47
CA THR A 158 -5.41 3.14 -9.87
C THR A 158 -6.45 2.56 -10.82
N LEU A 159 -6.88 1.32 -10.59
CA LEU A 159 -7.91 0.67 -11.41
C LEU A 159 -9.21 1.46 -11.41
N HIS A 160 -9.64 1.97 -10.27
CA HIS A 160 -10.81 2.82 -10.15
C HIS A 160 -10.68 4.11 -10.97
N ASN A 161 -9.56 4.82 -10.84
CA ASN A 161 -9.32 6.08 -11.54
C ASN A 161 -9.23 5.93 -13.06
N VAL A 162 -8.61 4.86 -13.55
CA VAL A 162 -8.52 4.60 -14.99
C VAL A 162 -9.91 4.25 -15.55
N ARG A 163 -10.69 3.44 -14.88
CA ARG A 163 -12.04 3.06 -15.31
C ARG A 163 -12.99 4.23 -15.39
N GLU A 164 -12.94 5.12 -14.41
CA GLU A 164 -13.75 6.33 -14.38
C GLU A 164 -13.25 7.43 -15.36
N GLY A 165 -12.23 7.11 -16.19
CA GLY A 165 -11.67 8.05 -17.15
C GLY A 165 -11.01 9.28 -16.52
N ARG A 166 -10.61 9.19 -15.25
CA ARG A 166 -9.96 10.30 -14.53
C ARG A 166 -8.50 10.46 -14.95
N LEU A 167 -7.84 9.36 -15.29
CA LEU A 167 -6.49 9.36 -15.86
C LEU A 167 -6.57 9.40 -17.40
N PRO A 168 -5.65 10.14 -18.07
CA PRO A 168 -5.60 10.16 -19.51
C PRO A 168 -5.33 8.76 -20.04
N SER A 169 -6.24 8.22 -20.84
CA SER A 169 -6.15 6.87 -21.37
C SER A 169 -6.32 6.86 -22.88
N THR A 170 -5.32 6.36 -23.60
CA THR A 170 -5.43 6.03 -25.02
C THR A 170 -6.27 4.74 -25.20
N PRO A 171 -6.79 4.46 -26.40
CA PRO A 171 -7.53 3.22 -26.66
C PRO A 171 -6.77 1.94 -26.27
N GLY A 172 -5.44 1.93 -26.45
CA GLY A 172 -4.57 0.84 -26.01
C GLY A 172 -4.54 0.67 -24.51
N VAL A 173 -4.43 1.77 -23.76
CA VAL A 173 -4.45 1.76 -22.28
C VAL A 173 -5.80 1.23 -21.75
N ARG A 174 -6.91 1.59 -22.37
CA ARG A 174 -8.24 1.07 -21.99
C ARG A 174 -8.29 -0.45 -22.11
N ARG A 175 -7.84 -1.02 -23.22
CA ARG A 175 -7.80 -2.48 -23.43
C ARG A 175 -6.93 -3.20 -22.39
N ILE A 176 -5.76 -2.64 -22.07
CA ILE A 176 -4.88 -3.17 -21.02
C ILE A 176 -5.59 -3.09 -19.65
N THR A 177 -6.26 -1.96 -19.37
CA THR A 177 -6.99 -1.78 -18.10
C THR A 177 -8.11 -2.80 -17.94
N ASP A 178 -8.86 -3.11 -18.99
CA ASP A 178 -9.93 -4.11 -18.95
C ASP A 178 -9.38 -5.49 -18.60
N VAL A 179 -8.23 -5.85 -19.15
CA VAL A 179 -7.51 -7.09 -18.80
C VAL A 179 -7.04 -7.05 -17.33
N LEU A 180 -6.41 -5.96 -16.90
CA LEU A 180 -5.93 -5.80 -15.51
C LEU A 180 -7.07 -5.82 -14.49
N VAL A 181 -8.23 -5.26 -14.83
CA VAL A 181 -9.43 -5.32 -14.01
C VAL A 181 -9.93 -6.76 -13.89
N ARG A 182 -9.94 -7.52 -14.98
CA ARG A 182 -10.35 -8.93 -14.97
C ARG A 182 -9.41 -9.79 -14.12
N TYR A 183 -8.13 -9.49 -14.13
CA TYR A 183 -7.09 -10.24 -13.40
C TYR A 183 -6.52 -9.47 -12.20
N HIS A 184 -7.31 -8.55 -11.61
CA HIS A 184 -6.84 -7.67 -10.54
C HIS A 184 -6.23 -8.42 -9.34
N SER A 185 -6.83 -9.53 -8.92
CA SER A 185 -6.34 -10.37 -7.83
C SER A 185 -5.08 -11.14 -8.22
N THR A 186 -5.01 -11.63 -9.47
CA THR A 186 -3.85 -12.36 -9.98
C THR A 186 -2.59 -11.51 -9.95
N VAL A 187 -2.68 -10.21 -10.32
CA VAL A 187 -1.54 -9.28 -10.27
C VAL A 187 -1.04 -9.13 -8.83
N LEU A 188 -1.94 -8.96 -7.86
CA LEU A 188 -1.56 -8.87 -6.45
C LEU A 188 -0.97 -10.17 -5.90
N CYS A 189 -1.53 -11.33 -6.28
CA CYS A 189 -0.98 -12.63 -5.91
C CYS A 189 0.43 -12.83 -6.48
N LEU A 190 0.66 -12.46 -7.74
CA LEU A 190 1.99 -12.53 -8.36
C LEU A 190 2.99 -11.60 -7.68
N TRP A 191 2.57 -10.38 -7.33
CA TRP A 191 3.40 -9.45 -6.56
C TRP A 191 3.76 -10.04 -5.18
N ALA A 192 2.78 -10.57 -4.45
CA ALA A 192 3.00 -11.19 -3.15
C ALA A 192 3.93 -12.41 -3.24
N ALA A 193 3.73 -13.26 -4.26
CA ALA A 193 4.59 -14.40 -4.52
C ALA A 193 6.04 -13.96 -4.84
N ALA A 194 6.21 -12.95 -5.71
CA ALA A 194 7.52 -12.41 -6.03
C ALA A 194 8.23 -11.83 -4.79
N LEU A 195 7.50 -11.11 -3.93
CA LEU A 195 8.03 -10.59 -2.68
C LEU A 195 8.44 -11.73 -1.73
N THR A 196 7.62 -12.77 -1.60
CA THR A 196 7.94 -13.96 -0.79
C THR A 196 9.20 -14.66 -1.28
N VAL A 197 9.32 -14.84 -2.60
CA VAL A 197 10.53 -15.41 -3.21
C VAL A 197 11.75 -14.52 -2.96
N ALA A 198 11.64 -13.20 -3.10
CA ALA A 198 12.72 -12.26 -2.83
C ALA A 198 13.16 -12.32 -1.35
N ILE A 199 12.22 -12.40 -0.41
CA ILE A 199 12.53 -12.60 1.02
C ILE A 199 13.24 -13.93 1.23
N ALA A 200 12.74 -15.02 0.66
CA ALA A 200 13.34 -16.34 0.80
C ALA A 200 14.78 -16.38 0.25
N GLN A 201 15.03 -15.72 -0.88
CA GLN A 201 16.36 -15.62 -1.48
C GLN A 201 17.31 -14.73 -0.67
N ALA A 202 16.84 -13.56 -0.20
CA ALA A 202 17.66 -12.62 0.57
C ALA A 202 18.16 -13.24 1.89
N PHE A 203 17.36 -14.09 2.50
CA PHE A 203 17.68 -14.73 3.78
C PHE A 203 17.93 -16.24 3.64
N TRP A 204 18.32 -16.72 2.45
CA TRP A 204 18.54 -18.14 2.17
C TRP A 204 19.52 -18.79 3.15
N THR A 205 20.66 -18.16 3.40
CA THR A 205 21.70 -18.67 4.32
C THR A 205 21.15 -18.85 5.74
N TYR A 206 20.29 -17.94 6.19
CA TYR A 206 19.66 -18.05 7.51
C TYR A 206 18.70 -19.23 7.57
N TRP A 207 17.83 -19.39 6.56
CA TRP A 207 16.86 -20.50 6.53
C TRP A 207 17.54 -21.87 6.49
N THR A 208 18.67 -21.99 5.78
CA THR A 208 19.42 -23.25 5.69
C THR A 208 20.16 -23.61 6.98
N THR A 209 20.34 -22.68 7.92
CA THR A 209 20.94 -22.99 9.24
C THR A 209 19.89 -23.47 10.27
N LEU A 210 18.61 -23.35 9.94
CA LEU A 210 17.51 -23.79 10.82
C LEU A 210 17.03 -25.22 10.50
N ILE A 211 17.46 -25.79 9.36
CA ILE A 211 17.14 -27.15 8.91
C ILE A 211 18.32 -28.09 9.17
#